data_2022f025d1ad40b93a86a184043b1c55
#
_entry.id   2022f025d1ad40b93a86a184043b1c55
#
_cell.length_a   1.000
_cell.length_b   1.000
_cell.length_c   1.000
_cell.angle_alpha   90.00
_cell.angle_beta   90.00
_cell.angle_gamma   90.00
#
_symmetry.space_group_name_H-M   'P 1'
#
loop_
_entity.id
_entity.type
_entity.pdbx_description
1 polymer ?
#
loop_
_entity_poly.entity_id
_entity_poly.type
_entity_poly.pdbx_seq_one_letter_code
_entity_poly.pdbx_strand_id
1 'polypeptide(L)'
;MINPRVSIITVTFNAEKVLERTLESIRRQNYNNIECIIVDGASSDDTMKIVEKYSDIVTKSISEKDEGLYFAMNKGLELATGDYLWFLNAGDMINDSEILNYFFSCESFCRDVYFGQTLIVDEKGNRIGSRRLKPNIDTDWRDFKWGMLICHQSILVKRSIAPNFDTRYKIAADYAWVLESLKRAKDKCGTRRYISSFLSGGLSSDNYFKANKERFLIMKEYFGLIPSLWYNFLIIFRFVYTVGRYKRI
;
A
#
# COMPACT_ATOMS: atom_id res chain seq x y z
N MET A 1 22.75 -14.94 6.45
CA MET A 1 21.58 -14.32 5.79
C MET A 1 21.23 -13.05 6.53
N ILE A 2 20.93 -11.99 5.81
CA ILE A 2 20.45 -10.73 6.41
C ILE A 2 19.02 -10.98 6.88
N ASN A 3 18.68 -10.56 8.11
CA ASN A 3 17.35 -10.76 8.69
C ASN A 3 16.81 -9.42 9.24
N PRO A 4 16.52 -8.44 8.35
CA PRO A 4 16.06 -7.12 8.77
C PRO A 4 14.66 -7.21 9.40
N ARG A 5 14.39 -6.36 10.39
CA ARG A 5 13.07 -6.28 11.01
C ARG A 5 12.09 -5.56 10.09
N VAL A 6 10.90 -6.15 9.88
CA VAL A 6 9.83 -5.56 9.07
C VAL A 6 8.68 -5.15 9.96
N SER A 7 8.38 -3.83 10.02
CA SER A 7 7.17 -3.33 10.66
C SER A 7 6.03 -3.39 9.65
N ILE A 8 5.08 -4.29 9.86
CA ILE A 8 3.82 -4.35 9.13
C ILE A 8 2.80 -3.51 9.89
N ILE A 9 2.34 -2.43 9.25
CA ILE A 9 1.46 -1.43 9.85
C ILE A 9 0.06 -1.60 9.26
N THR A 10 -0.91 -1.90 10.12
CA THR A 10 -2.31 -2.02 9.75
C THR A 10 -3.10 -0.89 10.40
N VAL A 11 -3.68 -0.02 9.58
CA VAL A 11 -4.66 0.96 10.06
C VAL A 11 -6.07 0.40 9.90
N THR A 12 -6.91 0.65 10.90
CA THR A 12 -8.26 0.07 10.97
C THR A 12 -9.28 1.04 11.57
N PHE A 13 -10.52 0.94 11.11
CA PHE A 13 -11.67 1.65 11.66
C PHE A 13 -12.94 0.88 11.30
N ASN A 14 -13.68 0.38 12.31
CA ASN A 14 -14.89 -0.42 12.15
C ASN A 14 -14.71 -1.55 11.11
N ALA A 15 -13.70 -2.38 11.31
CA ALA A 15 -13.25 -3.37 10.34
C ALA A 15 -13.43 -4.83 10.83
N GLU A 16 -14.38 -5.10 11.75
CA GLU A 16 -14.63 -6.43 12.32
C GLU A 16 -14.79 -7.54 11.28
N LYS A 17 -15.35 -7.21 10.09
CA LYS A 17 -15.62 -8.19 9.02
C LYS A 17 -14.39 -8.57 8.22
N VAL A 18 -13.35 -7.75 8.25
CA VAL A 18 -12.23 -7.88 7.30
C VAL A 18 -10.85 -7.92 7.94
N LEU A 19 -10.71 -7.47 9.20
CA LEU A 19 -9.41 -7.39 9.88
C LEU A 19 -8.79 -8.78 10.09
N GLU A 20 -9.59 -9.79 10.44
CA GLU A 20 -9.10 -11.13 10.75
C GLU A 20 -8.27 -11.74 9.62
N ARG A 21 -8.69 -11.58 8.37
CA ARG A 21 -7.93 -12.09 7.22
C ARG A 21 -6.59 -11.38 7.01
N THR A 22 -6.51 -10.10 7.35
CA THR A 22 -5.26 -9.35 7.31
C THR A 22 -4.28 -9.92 8.30
N LEU A 23 -4.69 -10.06 9.56
CA LEU A 23 -3.87 -10.61 10.64
C LEU A 23 -3.45 -12.05 10.36
N GLU A 24 -4.37 -12.88 9.85
CA GLU A 24 -4.07 -14.26 9.46
C GLU A 24 -3.04 -14.33 8.33
N SER A 25 -3.05 -13.40 7.37
CA SER A 25 -2.05 -13.34 6.31
C SER A 25 -0.66 -12.94 6.83
N ILE A 26 -0.60 -12.14 7.88
CA ILE A 26 0.64 -11.78 8.58
C ILE A 26 1.15 -12.98 9.40
N ARG A 27 0.26 -13.68 10.14
CA ARG A 27 0.58 -14.88 10.93
C ARG A 27 1.19 -16.00 10.07
N ARG A 28 0.75 -16.13 8.81
CA ARG A 28 1.23 -17.16 7.86
C ARG A 28 2.59 -16.86 7.25
N GLN A 29 3.22 -15.72 7.56
CA GLN A 29 4.54 -15.45 7.04
C GLN A 29 5.59 -16.36 7.68
N ASN A 30 6.39 -17.02 6.86
CA ASN A 30 7.54 -17.84 7.28
C ASN A 30 8.78 -16.97 7.61
N TYR A 31 8.57 -15.73 8.01
CA TYR A 31 9.60 -14.78 8.39
C TYR A 31 9.42 -14.38 9.85
N ASN A 32 10.42 -14.62 10.67
CA ASN A 32 10.30 -14.52 12.12
C ASN A 32 10.65 -13.15 12.73
N ASN A 33 11.14 -12.20 11.90
CA ASN A 33 11.50 -10.85 12.38
C ASN A 33 10.48 -9.79 11.93
N ILE A 34 9.23 -10.02 12.28
CA ILE A 34 8.10 -9.12 11.99
C ILE A 34 7.70 -8.37 13.25
N GLU A 35 7.40 -7.09 13.09
CA GLU A 35 6.72 -6.25 14.07
C GLU A 35 5.34 -5.90 13.48
N CYS A 36 4.27 -6.44 14.06
CA CYS A 36 2.90 -6.15 13.68
C CYS A 36 2.34 -5.00 14.52
N ILE A 37 1.97 -3.90 13.88
CA ILE A 37 1.48 -2.69 14.53
C ILE A 37 0.06 -2.40 14.06
N ILE A 38 -0.87 -2.26 15.00
CA ILE A 38 -2.27 -1.90 14.74
C ILE A 38 -2.52 -0.47 15.21
N VAL A 39 -3.05 0.36 14.30
CA VAL A 39 -3.52 1.71 14.62
C VAL A 39 -5.01 1.76 14.33
N ASP A 40 -5.80 1.78 15.39
CA ASP A 40 -7.26 1.80 15.33
C ASP A 40 -7.80 3.22 15.56
N GLY A 41 -8.71 3.65 14.70
CA GLY A 41 -9.33 4.97 14.73
C GLY A 41 -10.48 5.11 15.75
N ALA A 42 -10.40 4.46 16.91
CA ALA A 42 -11.47 4.34 17.92
C ALA A 42 -12.71 3.62 17.38
N SER A 43 -12.53 2.40 16.87
CA SER A 43 -13.62 1.53 16.41
C SER A 43 -14.65 1.27 17.50
N SER A 44 -15.92 1.23 17.10
CA SER A 44 -17.05 0.96 18.00
C SER A 44 -17.66 -0.45 17.84
N ASP A 45 -17.18 -1.21 16.84
CA ASP A 45 -17.52 -2.61 16.57
C ASP A 45 -16.54 -3.58 17.26
N ASP A 46 -16.56 -4.84 16.88
CA ASP A 46 -15.69 -5.88 17.46
C ASP A 46 -14.24 -5.88 16.93
N THR A 47 -13.81 -4.82 16.21
CA THR A 47 -12.46 -4.69 15.66
C THR A 47 -11.38 -4.95 16.73
N MET A 48 -11.46 -4.31 17.88
CA MET A 48 -10.44 -4.46 18.93
C MET A 48 -10.46 -5.82 19.61
N LYS A 49 -11.60 -6.51 19.69
CA LYS A 49 -11.67 -7.91 20.15
C LYS A 49 -10.91 -8.84 19.21
N ILE A 50 -10.95 -8.57 17.88
CA ILE A 50 -10.15 -9.31 16.91
C ILE A 50 -8.66 -9.05 17.14
N VAL A 51 -8.25 -7.82 17.39
CA VAL A 51 -6.85 -7.49 17.73
C VAL A 51 -6.38 -8.29 18.95
N GLU A 52 -7.18 -8.35 20.01
CA GLU A 52 -6.88 -9.14 21.21
C GLU A 52 -6.72 -10.64 20.92
N LYS A 53 -7.58 -11.21 20.06
CA LYS A 53 -7.49 -12.62 19.63
C LYS A 53 -6.15 -12.93 18.94
N TYR A 54 -5.52 -11.94 18.31
CA TYR A 54 -4.24 -12.05 17.60
C TYR A 54 -3.06 -11.48 18.38
N SER A 55 -3.17 -11.41 19.73
CA SER A 55 -2.13 -10.88 20.62
C SER A 55 -0.80 -11.64 20.55
N ASP A 56 -0.80 -12.88 20.03
CA ASP A 56 0.42 -13.65 19.77
C ASP A 56 1.30 -13.08 18.65
N ILE A 57 0.73 -12.34 17.71
CA ILE A 57 1.49 -11.72 16.61
C ILE A 57 1.49 -10.18 16.66
N VAL A 58 0.48 -9.56 17.30
CA VAL A 58 0.39 -8.10 17.42
C VAL A 58 1.41 -7.60 18.44
N THR A 59 2.43 -6.90 17.95
CA THR A 59 3.51 -6.38 18.80
C THR A 59 3.11 -5.09 19.51
N LYS A 60 2.33 -4.24 18.83
CA LYS A 60 1.83 -2.97 19.38
C LYS A 60 0.43 -2.69 18.83
N SER A 61 -0.44 -2.12 19.67
CA SER A 61 -1.74 -1.61 19.24
C SER A 61 -2.06 -0.32 19.98
N ILE A 62 -2.64 0.64 19.26
CA ILE A 62 -3.25 1.84 19.83
C ILE A 62 -4.65 2.00 19.24
N SER A 63 -5.59 2.47 20.08
CA SER A 63 -6.97 2.78 19.62
C SER A 63 -7.31 4.17 20.14
N GLU A 64 -7.40 5.11 19.23
CA GLU A 64 -7.75 6.50 19.51
C GLU A 64 -8.32 7.17 18.27
N LYS A 65 -9.12 8.21 18.46
CA LYS A 65 -9.73 8.94 17.35
C LYS A 65 -8.68 9.62 16.48
N ASP A 66 -8.81 9.43 15.17
CA ASP A 66 -7.97 10.03 14.15
C ASP A 66 -8.67 11.16 13.38
N GLU A 67 -7.87 12.09 12.85
CA GLU A 67 -8.33 13.12 11.91
C GLU A 67 -8.46 12.60 10.47
N GLY A 68 -8.23 11.29 10.27
CA GLY A 68 -8.36 10.58 8.99
C GLY A 68 -7.27 9.54 8.77
N LEU A 69 -7.45 8.74 7.71
CA LEU A 69 -6.62 7.57 7.37
C LEU A 69 -5.10 7.86 7.43
N TYR A 70 -4.64 8.94 6.83
CA TYR A 70 -3.21 9.22 6.73
C TYR A 70 -2.60 9.77 8.03
N PHE A 71 -3.44 10.28 8.95
CA PHE A 71 -3.00 10.57 10.32
C PHE A 71 -2.73 9.26 11.07
N ALA A 72 -3.62 8.27 10.96
CA ALA A 72 -3.41 6.93 11.50
C ALA A 72 -2.15 6.27 10.90
N MET A 73 -1.95 6.38 9.59
CA MET A 73 -0.74 5.85 8.95
C MET A 73 0.54 6.52 9.47
N ASN A 74 0.53 7.83 9.69
CA ASN A 74 1.68 8.55 10.28
C ASN A 74 1.95 8.11 11.73
N LYS A 75 0.92 7.90 12.55
CA LYS A 75 1.10 7.29 13.88
C LYS A 75 1.76 5.92 13.80
N GLY A 76 1.34 5.10 12.82
CA GLY A 76 1.98 3.82 12.56
C GLY A 76 3.47 3.95 12.21
N LEU A 77 3.86 4.97 11.43
CA LEU A 77 5.27 5.28 11.15
C LEU A 77 6.05 5.61 12.42
N GLU A 78 5.48 6.41 13.31
CA GLU A 78 6.11 6.81 14.58
C GLU A 78 6.32 5.62 15.53
N LEU A 79 5.38 4.68 15.54
CA LEU A 79 5.44 3.47 16.38
C LEU A 79 6.41 2.42 15.84
N ALA A 80 6.70 2.44 14.54
CA ALA A 80 7.51 1.44 13.85
C ALA A 80 8.99 1.53 14.23
N THR A 81 9.57 0.38 14.58
CA THR A 81 10.99 0.26 14.95
C THR A 81 11.79 -0.60 13.98
N GLY A 82 11.12 -1.28 13.03
CA GLY A 82 11.76 -2.14 12.05
C GLY A 82 12.63 -1.38 11.05
N ASP A 83 13.47 -2.12 10.36
CA ASP A 83 14.33 -1.60 9.30
C ASP A 83 13.53 -1.24 8.05
N TYR A 84 12.42 -1.97 7.82
CA TYR A 84 11.48 -1.79 6.72
C TYR A 84 10.07 -1.57 7.22
N LEU A 85 9.32 -0.81 6.42
CA LEU A 85 7.92 -0.49 6.64
C LEU A 85 7.07 -1.12 5.52
N TRP A 86 6.00 -1.78 5.90
CA TRP A 86 5.01 -2.33 4.99
C TRP A 86 3.61 -1.98 5.48
N PHE A 87 2.88 -1.16 4.73
CA PHE A 87 1.49 -0.83 5.03
C PHE A 87 0.54 -1.87 4.44
N LEU A 88 -0.29 -2.44 5.30
CA LEU A 88 -1.29 -3.43 4.95
C LEU A 88 -2.60 -3.10 5.68
N ASN A 89 -3.46 -2.32 5.07
CA ASN A 89 -4.69 -1.86 5.70
C ASN A 89 -5.66 -3.01 6.01
N ALA A 90 -6.59 -2.80 6.95
CA ALA A 90 -7.59 -3.81 7.29
C ALA A 90 -8.37 -4.24 6.03
N GLY A 91 -8.42 -5.55 5.79
CA GLY A 91 -9.01 -6.15 4.60
C GLY A 91 -8.02 -6.53 3.50
N ASP A 92 -6.83 -5.92 3.47
CA ASP A 92 -5.76 -6.31 2.56
C ASP A 92 -5.01 -7.54 3.10
N MET A 93 -4.32 -8.28 2.24
CA MET A 93 -3.62 -9.51 2.62
C MET A 93 -2.24 -9.61 1.97
N ILE A 94 -1.32 -10.29 2.63
CA ILE A 94 -0.09 -10.79 2.02
C ILE A 94 -0.43 -12.11 1.30
N ASN A 95 -0.06 -12.22 0.02
CA ASN A 95 -0.41 -13.40 -0.79
C ASN A 95 0.60 -14.55 -0.71
N ASP A 96 1.87 -14.23 -0.46
CA ASP A 96 2.97 -15.18 -0.53
C ASP A 96 3.64 -15.26 0.85
N SER A 97 3.52 -16.40 1.53
CA SER A 97 4.10 -16.61 2.86
C SER A 97 5.64 -16.53 2.88
N GLU A 98 6.29 -16.68 1.73
CA GLU A 98 7.73 -16.66 1.57
C GLU A 98 8.25 -15.33 1.01
N ILE A 99 7.39 -14.32 0.83
CA ILE A 99 7.81 -13.11 0.12
C ILE A 99 8.92 -12.33 0.82
N LEU A 100 8.91 -12.28 2.15
CA LEU A 100 9.98 -11.63 2.92
C LEU A 100 11.29 -12.41 2.81
N ASN A 101 11.24 -13.73 2.93
CA ASN A 101 12.41 -14.58 2.68
C ASN A 101 12.95 -14.40 1.26
N TYR A 102 12.05 -14.36 0.27
CA TYR A 102 12.44 -14.13 -1.12
C TYR A 102 13.17 -12.80 -1.29
N PHE A 103 12.69 -11.71 -0.70
CA PHE A 103 13.33 -10.40 -0.82
C PHE A 103 14.69 -10.33 -0.11
N PHE A 104 14.83 -10.97 1.05
CA PHE A 104 16.03 -10.83 1.87
C PHE A 104 17.05 -11.97 1.73
N SER A 105 16.71 -13.05 1.01
CA SER A 105 17.62 -14.18 0.78
C SER A 105 18.54 -14.04 -0.44
N CYS A 106 18.13 -13.21 -1.42
CA CYS A 106 18.78 -13.21 -2.74
C CYS A 106 20.07 -12.38 -2.81
N GLU A 107 20.44 -11.61 -1.79
CA GLU A 107 21.55 -10.66 -1.89
C GLU A 107 22.36 -10.53 -0.59
N SER A 108 23.60 -10.11 -0.73
CA SER A 108 24.49 -9.82 0.40
C SER A 108 24.21 -8.46 1.07
N PHE A 109 23.26 -7.67 0.51
CA PHE A 109 22.85 -6.36 1.03
C PHE A 109 21.36 -6.10 0.77
N CYS A 110 20.73 -5.33 1.64
CA CYS A 110 19.33 -4.95 1.53
C CYS A 110 19.14 -3.74 0.60
N ARG A 111 18.14 -3.79 -0.27
CA ARG A 111 17.73 -2.66 -1.11
C ARG A 111 16.97 -1.62 -0.31
N ASP A 112 16.90 -0.40 -0.81
CA ASP A 112 16.11 0.67 -0.18
C ASP A 112 14.59 0.44 -0.33
N VAL A 113 14.17 -0.19 -1.44
CA VAL A 113 12.77 -0.48 -1.74
C VAL A 113 12.62 -1.86 -2.39
N TYR A 114 11.62 -2.63 -1.93
CA TYR A 114 11.13 -3.85 -2.58
C TYR A 114 9.67 -3.67 -2.98
N PHE A 115 9.28 -4.15 -4.15
CA PHE A 115 7.88 -4.04 -4.60
C PHE A 115 7.46 -5.17 -5.53
N GLY A 116 6.14 -5.34 -5.65
CA GLY A 116 5.55 -6.34 -6.54
C GLY A 116 4.17 -5.96 -7.04
N GLN A 117 3.47 -6.94 -7.58
CA GLN A 117 2.13 -6.77 -8.12
C GLN A 117 1.06 -6.96 -7.03
N THR A 118 -0.15 -6.42 -7.30
CA THR A 118 -1.31 -6.49 -6.41
C THR A 118 -2.45 -7.24 -7.09
N LEU A 119 -3.06 -8.20 -6.40
CA LEU A 119 -4.36 -8.77 -6.76
C LEU A 119 -5.49 -7.87 -6.26
N ILE A 120 -6.68 -8.04 -6.83
CA ILE A 120 -7.92 -7.44 -6.33
C ILE A 120 -8.81 -8.56 -5.86
N VAL A 121 -9.32 -8.45 -4.63
CA VAL A 121 -10.21 -9.43 -4.01
C VAL A 121 -11.53 -8.79 -3.57
N ASP A 122 -12.58 -9.62 -3.48
CA ASP A 122 -13.86 -9.23 -2.89
C ASP A 122 -13.85 -9.31 -1.35
N GLU A 123 -14.97 -8.97 -0.70
CA GLU A 123 -15.12 -9.04 0.75
C GLU A 123 -14.95 -10.47 1.31
N LYS A 124 -15.13 -11.49 0.50
CA LYS A 124 -14.91 -12.90 0.88
C LYS A 124 -13.46 -13.36 0.68
N GLY A 125 -12.60 -12.49 0.13
CA GLY A 125 -11.22 -12.82 -0.20
C GLY A 125 -11.04 -13.53 -1.55
N ASN A 126 -12.10 -13.67 -2.35
CA ASN A 126 -11.99 -14.29 -3.66
C ASN A 126 -11.33 -13.33 -4.65
N ARG A 127 -10.43 -13.84 -5.47
CA ARG A 127 -9.78 -13.06 -6.52
C ARG A 127 -10.81 -12.65 -7.59
N ILE A 128 -11.00 -11.33 -7.75
CA ILE A 128 -11.85 -10.75 -8.81
C ILE A 128 -11.05 -10.17 -9.97
N GLY A 129 -9.73 -10.02 -9.79
CA GLY A 129 -8.87 -9.52 -10.85
C GLY A 129 -7.47 -9.16 -10.40
N SER A 130 -6.82 -8.35 -11.21
CA SER A 130 -5.54 -7.69 -10.89
C SER A 130 -5.59 -6.26 -11.38
N ARG A 131 -4.74 -5.41 -10.84
CA ARG A 131 -4.69 -4.00 -11.28
C ARG A 131 -4.36 -3.90 -12.76
N ARG A 132 -5.02 -2.94 -13.44
CA ARG A 132 -4.75 -2.62 -14.86
C ARG A 132 -3.35 -2.05 -15.04
N LEU A 133 -2.94 -1.14 -14.16
CA LEU A 133 -1.58 -0.62 -14.11
C LEU A 133 -0.76 -1.53 -13.21
N LYS A 134 0.33 -2.07 -13.75
CA LYS A 134 1.24 -2.99 -13.05
C LYS A 134 2.65 -2.46 -13.14
N PRO A 135 3.45 -2.61 -12.08
CA PRO A 135 4.87 -2.30 -12.16
C PRO A 135 5.61 -3.32 -13.02
N ASN A 136 6.65 -2.85 -13.71
CA ASN A 136 7.76 -3.67 -14.18
C ASN A 136 8.80 -3.79 -13.05
N ILE A 137 9.74 -4.70 -13.20
CA ILE A 137 10.82 -4.90 -12.22
C ILE A 137 11.70 -3.66 -12.03
N ASP A 138 11.81 -2.82 -13.07
CA ASP A 138 12.62 -1.60 -13.10
C ASP A 138 11.79 -0.33 -12.90
N THR A 139 10.51 -0.45 -12.47
CA THR A 139 9.63 0.71 -12.29
C THR A 139 10.29 1.78 -11.41
N ASP A 140 10.27 3.01 -11.91
CA ASP A 140 10.84 4.19 -11.26
C ASP A 140 9.74 5.22 -10.92
N TRP A 141 10.07 6.18 -10.05
CA TRP A 141 9.13 7.25 -9.70
C TRP A 141 8.64 8.04 -10.92
N ARG A 142 9.47 8.18 -11.97
CA ARG A 142 9.12 8.88 -13.21
C ARG A 142 8.03 8.19 -14.01
N ASP A 143 7.81 6.88 -13.81
CA ASP A 143 6.76 6.12 -14.49
C ASP A 143 5.38 6.42 -13.91
N PHE A 144 5.31 6.98 -12.71
CA PHE A 144 4.06 7.36 -12.05
C PHE A 144 3.30 8.48 -12.76
N LYS A 145 3.91 9.15 -13.73
CA LYS A 145 3.20 10.02 -14.68
C LYS A 145 2.03 9.32 -15.40
N TRP A 146 2.05 7.99 -15.50
CA TRP A 146 0.97 7.17 -16.06
C TRP A 146 -0.08 6.74 -15.02
N GLY A 147 0.07 7.11 -13.78
CA GLY A 147 -0.78 6.75 -12.65
C GLY A 147 -0.07 5.89 -11.61
N MET A 148 -0.82 5.38 -10.65
CA MET A 148 -0.29 4.57 -9.55
C MET A 148 0.02 3.14 -10.01
N LEU A 149 1.28 2.87 -10.36
CA LEU A 149 1.75 1.55 -10.83
C LEU A 149 1.92 0.57 -9.66
N ILE A 150 2.49 1.02 -8.55
CA ILE A 150 2.70 0.24 -7.34
C ILE A 150 1.70 0.71 -6.28
N CYS A 151 0.91 -0.20 -5.72
CA CYS A 151 0.08 0.10 -4.55
C CYS A 151 0.94 0.21 -3.30
N HIS A 152 0.52 1.04 -2.33
CA HIS A 152 1.20 1.12 -1.05
C HIS A 152 1.20 -0.21 -0.27
N GLN A 153 0.24 -1.11 -0.53
CA GLN A 153 0.20 -2.46 0.02
C GLN A 153 1.18 -3.43 -0.66
N SER A 154 1.76 -3.05 -1.80
CA SER A 154 2.70 -3.88 -2.55
C SER A 154 4.11 -3.26 -2.63
N ILE A 155 4.50 -2.54 -1.60
CA ILE A 155 5.84 -1.93 -1.49
C ILE A 155 6.34 -2.00 -0.05
N LEU A 156 7.58 -2.46 0.12
CA LEU A 156 8.34 -2.35 1.36
C LEU A 156 9.36 -1.23 1.19
N VAL A 157 9.40 -0.31 2.13
CA VAL A 157 10.29 0.85 2.09
C VAL A 157 11.18 0.83 3.32
N LYS A 158 12.49 1.00 3.10
CA LYS A 158 13.46 1.13 4.19
C LYS A 158 13.09 2.34 5.06
N ARG A 159 12.96 2.14 6.38
CA ARG A 159 12.47 3.17 7.31
C ARG A 159 13.26 4.47 7.23
N SER A 160 14.57 4.40 7.01
CA SER A 160 15.45 5.59 6.97
C SER A 160 15.17 6.54 5.79
N ILE A 161 14.45 6.08 4.75
CA ILE A 161 14.11 6.91 3.58
C ILE A 161 12.60 7.16 3.45
N ALA A 162 11.78 6.47 4.23
CA ALA A 162 10.33 6.60 4.17
C ALA A 162 9.88 8.02 4.56
N PRO A 163 9.07 8.70 3.73
CA PRO A 163 8.50 9.98 4.09
C PRO A 163 7.29 9.81 5.03
N ASN A 164 6.84 10.88 5.66
CA ASN A 164 5.50 10.92 6.24
C ASN A 164 4.45 11.04 5.12
N PHE A 165 3.25 10.53 5.38
CA PHE A 165 2.10 10.80 4.51
C PHE A 165 1.71 12.27 4.61
N ASP A 166 1.52 12.91 3.46
CA ASP A 166 1.09 14.29 3.39
C ASP A 166 -0.42 14.40 3.66
N THR A 167 -0.78 14.81 4.86
CA THR A 167 -2.16 14.90 5.33
C THR A 167 -2.97 16.01 4.67
N ARG A 168 -2.37 16.86 3.83
CA ARG A 168 -3.10 17.78 2.95
C ARG A 168 -3.98 17.02 1.95
N TYR A 169 -3.56 15.83 1.53
CA TYR A 169 -4.30 14.91 0.68
C TYR A 169 -5.10 13.93 1.54
N LYS A 170 -6.41 13.88 1.34
CA LYS A 170 -7.30 13.04 2.16
C LYS A 170 -7.55 11.65 1.57
N ILE A 171 -7.25 11.48 0.25
CA ILE A 171 -7.58 10.24 -0.50
C ILE A 171 -6.38 9.69 -1.27
N ALA A 172 -5.45 10.53 -1.71
CA ALA A 172 -4.35 10.14 -2.59
C ALA A 172 -2.95 10.37 -1.98
N ALA A 173 -2.82 10.54 -0.65
CA ALA A 173 -1.51 10.72 -0.03
C ALA A 173 -0.62 9.46 -0.17
N ASP A 174 -1.22 8.27 -0.33
CA ASP A 174 -0.51 7.03 -0.64
C ASP A 174 0.23 7.10 -1.99
N TYR A 175 -0.39 7.76 -3.00
CA TYR A 175 0.27 8.00 -4.29
C TYR A 175 1.51 8.89 -4.13
N ALA A 176 1.43 9.96 -3.35
CA ALA A 176 2.56 10.82 -3.05
C ALA A 176 3.64 10.09 -2.24
N TRP A 177 3.22 9.28 -1.26
CA TRP A 177 4.11 8.51 -0.39
C TRP A 177 4.95 7.49 -1.18
N VAL A 178 4.31 6.70 -2.05
CA VAL A 178 5.01 5.72 -2.90
C VAL A 178 5.96 6.42 -3.87
N LEU A 179 5.50 7.53 -4.50
CA LEU A 179 6.29 8.29 -5.45
C LEU A 179 7.54 8.90 -4.78
N GLU A 180 7.38 9.51 -3.60
CA GLU A 180 8.49 10.08 -2.84
C GLU A 180 9.45 9.00 -2.32
N SER A 181 8.94 7.86 -1.86
CA SER A 181 9.77 6.73 -1.44
C SER A 181 10.65 6.22 -2.58
N LEU A 182 10.08 6.04 -3.77
CA LEU A 182 10.83 5.62 -4.96
C LEU A 182 11.85 6.67 -5.41
N LYS A 183 11.54 7.96 -5.24
CA LYS A 183 12.44 9.08 -5.60
C LYS A 183 13.64 9.15 -4.67
N ARG A 184 13.48 8.85 -3.37
CA ARG A 184 14.56 8.80 -2.37
C ARG A 184 15.41 7.54 -2.46
N ALA A 185 14.84 6.46 -2.97
CA ALA A 185 15.55 5.19 -3.09
C ALA A 185 16.73 5.29 -4.05
N LYS A 186 17.90 4.84 -3.59
CA LYS A 186 19.12 4.71 -4.41
C LYS A 186 19.06 3.41 -5.22
N ASP A 187 18.52 2.35 -4.62
CA ASP A 187 18.34 1.06 -5.26
C ASP A 187 16.98 0.42 -4.92
N LYS A 188 16.53 -0.43 -5.83
CA LYS A 188 15.19 -1.02 -5.79
C LYS A 188 15.24 -2.45 -6.29
N CYS A 189 14.34 -3.29 -5.78
CA CYS A 189 14.13 -4.65 -6.25
C CYS A 189 12.64 -4.87 -6.55
N GLY A 190 12.27 -4.90 -7.81
CA GLY A 190 10.94 -5.23 -8.25
C GLY A 190 10.76 -6.72 -8.54
N THR A 191 9.55 -7.24 -8.33
CA THR A 191 9.20 -8.61 -8.71
C THR A 191 7.88 -8.64 -9.50
N ARG A 192 7.72 -9.67 -10.34
CA ARG A 192 6.45 -9.95 -11.02
C ARG A 192 5.48 -10.75 -10.15
N ARG A 193 5.88 -11.14 -8.93
CA ARG A 193 5.00 -11.84 -7.98
C ARG A 193 3.88 -10.92 -7.50
N TYR A 194 2.72 -11.51 -7.23
CA TYR A 194 1.64 -10.83 -6.52
C TYR A 194 1.91 -10.92 -5.03
N ILE A 195 2.42 -9.85 -4.44
CA ILE A 195 2.84 -9.84 -3.04
C ILE A 195 1.73 -9.46 -2.07
N SER A 196 0.73 -8.73 -2.55
CA SER A 196 -0.45 -8.38 -1.76
C SER A 196 -1.76 -8.52 -2.53
N SER A 197 -2.85 -8.63 -1.80
CA SER A 197 -4.22 -8.49 -2.28
C SER A 197 -4.85 -7.23 -1.71
N PHE A 198 -5.49 -6.45 -2.56
CA PHE A 198 -6.25 -5.26 -2.22
C PHE A 198 -7.74 -5.58 -2.17
N LEU A 199 -8.42 -5.21 -1.08
CA LEU A 199 -9.87 -5.32 -0.97
C LEU A 199 -10.55 -4.33 -1.92
N SER A 200 -11.36 -4.85 -2.84
CA SER A 200 -12.17 -4.03 -3.75
C SER A 200 -13.17 -3.18 -2.99
N GLY A 201 -13.36 -1.94 -3.41
CA GLY A 201 -14.11 -0.93 -2.66
C GLY A 201 -13.17 -0.03 -1.86
N GLY A 202 -13.71 0.81 -1.02
CA GLY A 202 -12.97 1.70 -0.14
C GLY A 202 -12.84 3.14 -0.64
N LEU A 203 -12.18 3.96 0.16
CA LEU A 203 -12.22 5.43 0.12
C LEU A 203 -11.99 6.05 -1.26
N SER A 204 -11.10 5.47 -2.06
CA SER A 204 -10.75 6.01 -3.40
C SER A 204 -11.82 5.72 -4.45
N SER A 205 -12.54 4.59 -4.35
CA SER A 205 -13.63 4.26 -5.27
C SER A 205 -14.87 5.14 -5.01
N ASP A 206 -15.17 5.37 -3.74
CA ASP A 206 -16.34 6.16 -3.32
C ASP A 206 -16.15 7.66 -3.59
N ASN A 207 -14.90 8.12 -3.71
CA ASN A 207 -14.52 9.52 -3.89
C ASN A 207 -13.71 9.76 -5.17
N TYR A 208 -14.08 9.12 -6.28
CA TYR A 208 -13.31 9.09 -7.53
C TYR A 208 -12.86 10.47 -8.04
N PHE A 209 -13.75 11.47 -8.08
CA PHE A 209 -13.40 12.82 -8.57
C PHE A 209 -12.38 13.51 -7.67
N LYS A 210 -12.56 13.41 -6.35
CA LYS A 210 -11.64 14.01 -5.38
C LYS A 210 -10.28 13.32 -5.43
N ALA A 211 -10.24 11.99 -5.52
CA ALA A 211 -9.01 11.22 -5.68
C ALA A 211 -8.23 11.65 -6.95
N ASN A 212 -8.91 11.82 -8.08
CA ASN A 212 -8.27 12.27 -9.32
C ASN A 212 -7.76 13.71 -9.23
N LYS A 213 -8.52 14.62 -8.57
CA LYS A 213 -8.07 16.00 -8.33
C LYS A 213 -6.80 16.01 -7.48
N GLU A 214 -6.77 15.25 -6.38
CA GLU A 214 -5.59 15.17 -5.51
C GLU A 214 -4.39 14.57 -6.26
N ARG A 215 -4.59 13.48 -7.03
CA ARG A 215 -3.54 12.90 -7.88
C ARG A 215 -2.99 13.89 -8.90
N PHE A 216 -3.85 14.68 -9.53
CA PHE A 216 -3.39 15.73 -10.45
C PHE A 216 -2.53 16.78 -9.74
N LEU A 217 -2.91 17.21 -8.53
CA LEU A 217 -2.12 18.15 -7.74
C LEU A 217 -0.75 17.58 -7.39
N ILE A 218 -0.70 16.32 -6.95
CA ILE A 218 0.55 15.61 -6.67
C ILE A 218 1.40 15.52 -7.96
N MET A 219 0.82 15.11 -9.07
CA MET A 219 1.52 15.05 -10.36
C MET A 219 2.10 16.41 -10.74
N LYS A 220 1.36 17.51 -10.53
CA LYS A 220 1.83 18.87 -10.77
C LYS A 220 3.04 19.22 -9.91
N GLU A 221 3.05 18.82 -8.65
CA GLU A 221 4.18 19.06 -7.73
C GLU A 221 5.47 18.31 -8.18
N TYR A 222 5.33 17.06 -8.65
CA TYR A 222 6.47 16.21 -8.99
C TYR A 222 6.96 16.36 -10.44
N PHE A 223 6.06 16.60 -11.38
CA PHE A 223 6.36 16.59 -12.83
C PHE A 223 6.17 17.97 -13.51
N GLY A 224 5.60 18.94 -12.79
CA GLY A 224 5.23 20.24 -13.34
C GLY A 224 3.85 20.24 -14.02
N LEU A 225 3.32 21.43 -14.31
CA LEU A 225 1.96 21.60 -14.82
C LEU A 225 1.76 21.03 -16.23
N ILE A 226 2.66 21.37 -17.17
CA ILE A 226 2.51 20.99 -18.59
C ILE A 226 2.56 19.46 -18.75
N PRO A 227 3.56 18.73 -18.24
CA PRO A 227 3.56 17.28 -18.30
C PRO A 227 2.33 16.66 -17.64
N SER A 228 1.90 17.19 -16.49
CA SER A 228 0.73 16.65 -15.77
C SER A 228 -0.57 16.79 -16.57
N LEU A 229 -0.79 17.92 -17.24
CA LEU A 229 -1.92 18.11 -18.16
C LEU A 229 -1.85 17.13 -19.32
N TRP A 230 -0.69 16.98 -19.95
CA TRP A 230 -0.49 16.10 -21.08
C TRP A 230 -0.76 14.62 -20.74
N TYR A 231 -0.17 14.11 -19.64
CA TYR A 231 -0.37 12.72 -19.24
C TYR A 231 -1.80 12.44 -18.78
N ASN A 232 -2.46 13.37 -18.07
CA ASN A 232 -3.86 13.21 -17.71
C ASN A 232 -4.76 13.18 -18.96
N PHE A 233 -4.51 14.03 -19.95
CA PHE A 233 -5.20 13.99 -21.24
C PHE A 233 -5.04 12.61 -21.91
N LEU A 234 -3.83 12.08 -21.99
CA LEU A 234 -3.57 10.76 -22.58
C LEU A 234 -4.26 9.62 -21.80
N ILE A 235 -4.29 9.68 -20.49
CA ILE A 235 -4.99 8.69 -19.63
C ILE A 235 -6.50 8.70 -19.92
N ILE A 236 -7.10 9.90 -19.97
CA ILE A 236 -8.53 10.07 -20.29
C ILE A 236 -8.82 9.58 -21.72
N PHE A 237 -8.03 9.99 -22.69
CA PHE A 237 -8.18 9.58 -24.09
C PHE A 237 -8.12 8.05 -24.25
N ARG A 238 -7.12 7.41 -23.61
CA ARG A 238 -6.98 5.96 -23.60
C ARG A 238 -8.18 5.26 -22.94
N PHE A 239 -8.73 5.83 -21.86
CA PHE A 239 -9.91 5.30 -21.19
C PHE A 239 -11.14 5.36 -22.12
N VAL A 240 -11.43 6.52 -22.69
CA VAL A 240 -12.55 6.73 -23.63
C VAL A 240 -12.43 5.80 -24.85
N TYR A 241 -11.24 5.71 -25.44
CA TYR A 241 -10.99 4.81 -26.56
C TYR A 241 -11.25 3.33 -26.22
N THR A 242 -10.80 2.89 -25.04
CA THR A 242 -11.00 1.52 -24.59
C THR A 242 -12.49 1.22 -24.35
N VAL A 243 -13.21 2.12 -23.66
CA VAL A 243 -14.65 1.95 -23.39
C VAL A 243 -15.45 1.96 -24.70
N GLY A 244 -15.11 2.86 -25.63
CA GLY A 244 -15.78 2.94 -26.95
C GLY A 244 -15.57 1.68 -27.79
N ARG A 245 -14.43 1.00 -27.68
CA ARG A 245 -14.13 -0.23 -28.42
C ARG A 245 -14.84 -1.46 -27.84
N TYR A 246 -15.00 -1.54 -26.52
CA TYR A 246 -15.66 -2.67 -25.86
C TYR A 246 -17.20 -2.56 -25.81
N LYS A 247 -17.78 -1.37 -26.08
CA LYS A 247 -19.24 -1.22 -26.25
C LYS A 247 -19.74 -1.60 -27.66
N ARG A 248 -18.88 -2.07 -28.53
CA ARG A 248 -19.22 -2.53 -29.90
C ARG A 248 -19.18 -4.06 -30.09
N ILE A 249 -19.24 -4.81 -28.96
CA ILE A 249 -19.43 -6.26 -28.99
C ILE A 249 -20.73 -6.60 -28.27
#